data_b18d5f07091e467900f32ce4c0cd9de4
#
_entry.id   b18d5f07091e467900f32ce4c0cd9de4
#
_cell.length_a   1.000
_cell.length_b   1.000
_cell.length_c   1.000
_cell.angle_alpha   90.00
_cell.angle_beta   90.00
_cell.angle_gamma   90.00
#
_symmetry.space_group_name_H-M   'P 1'
#
loop_
_entity.id
_entity.type
_entity.pdbx_description
1 polymer ?
#
loop_
_entity_poly.entity_id
_entity_poly.type
_entity_poly.pdbx_seq_one_letter_code
_entity_poly.pdbx_strand_id
1 'polypeptide(L)'
;IMESKSLKAVLDLPDWKIGFAAWIFAGYSPLEKKERGVLIRLADETEISCGGTDYIKAEKAQREIKQTLEREVAEFKNVKNIDSKERFDRNLLIDIALENDLSLIANPSFLGRTSS
;
A
#
# COMPACT_ATOMS: atom_id res chain seq x y z
N ILE A 1 -0.28 -0.72 21.06
CA ILE A 1 0.41 -1.12 19.84
C ILE A 1 1.26 0.06 19.36
N MET A 2 2.53 -0.18 19.21
CA MET A 2 3.42 0.85 18.70
C MET A 2 3.40 0.84 17.19
N GLU A 3 3.23 2.02 16.61
CA GLU A 3 3.33 2.16 15.17
C GLU A 3 4.80 2.00 14.76
N SER A 4 5.03 1.32 13.65
CA SER A 4 6.37 1.24 13.11
C SER A 4 6.78 2.60 12.54
N LYS A 5 8.08 2.88 12.54
CA LYS A 5 8.62 4.08 11.92
C LYS A 5 8.24 4.16 10.45
N SER A 6 8.32 3.04 9.76
CA SER A 6 8.03 2.99 8.34
C SER A 6 6.56 3.28 8.06
N LEU A 7 5.67 2.75 8.87
CA LEU A 7 4.24 3.02 8.72
C LEU A 7 3.95 4.51 8.95
N LYS A 8 4.53 5.09 9.99
CA LYS A 8 4.32 6.50 10.27
C LYS A 8 4.79 7.38 9.12
N ALA A 9 5.98 7.09 8.58
CA ALA A 9 6.51 7.85 7.45
C ALA A 9 5.58 7.77 6.23
N VAL A 10 5.02 6.59 5.98
CA VAL A 10 4.07 6.40 4.89
C VAL A 10 2.79 7.19 5.12
N LEU A 11 2.25 7.13 6.33
CA LEU A 11 1.00 7.81 6.66
C LEU A 11 1.14 9.34 6.68
N ASP A 12 2.35 9.85 6.80
CA ASP A 12 2.60 11.28 6.72
C ASP A 12 2.48 11.82 5.29
N LEU A 13 2.51 10.95 4.28
CA LEU A 13 2.30 11.35 2.89
C LEU A 13 0.81 11.57 2.64
N PRO A 14 0.42 12.74 2.11
CA PRO A 14 -1.02 13.04 1.92
C PRO A 14 -1.66 12.26 0.79
N ASP A 15 -0.89 11.84 -0.19
CA ASP A 15 -1.40 11.10 -1.33
C ASP A 15 -0.40 10.03 -1.75
N TRP A 16 -0.91 9.03 -2.48
CA TRP A 16 -0.13 7.89 -2.96
C TRP A 16 -0.46 7.57 -4.40
N LYS A 17 0.53 7.05 -5.12
CA LYS A 17 0.27 6.37 -6.39
C LYS A 17 -0.35 5.02 -6.08
N ILE A 18 -1.10 4.47 -7.02
CA ILE A 18 -1.77 3.19 -6.79
C ILE A 18 -0.77 2.07 -6.51
N GLY A 19 0.33 2.02 -7.26
CA GLY A 19 1.37 1.01 -7.00
C GLY A 19 1.97 1.12 -5.61
N PHE A 20 2.19 2.34 -5.14
CA PHE A 20 2.69 2.57 -3.78
C PHE A 20 1.66 2.10 -2.76
N ALA A 21 0.40 2.48 -2.94
CA ALA A 21 -0.67 2.06 -2.03
C ALA A 21 -0.80 0.54 -1.99
N ALA A 22 -0.64 -0.12 -3.13
CA ALA A 22 -0.71 -1.58 -3.18
C ALA A 22 0.38 -2.24 -2.33
N TRP A 23 1.60 -1.67 -2.32
CA TRP A 23 2.65 -2.15 -1.43
C TRP A 23 2.24 -2.01 0.04
N ILE A 24 1.69 -0.84 0.40
CA ILE A 24 1.25 -0.59 1.77
C ILE A 24 0.18 -1.59 2.19
N PHE A 25 -0.81 -1.82 1.33
CA PHE A 25 -1.91 -2.73 1.64
C PHE A 25 -1.46 -4.19 1.67
N ALA A 26 -0.39 -4.52 0.92
CA ALA A 26 0.22 -5.84 1.01
C ALA A 26 1.04 -6.02 2.30
N GLY A 27 1.24 -4.94 3.07
CA GLY A 27 1.95 -5.00 4.32
C GLY A 27 3.40 -4.55 4.26
N TYR A 28 3.79 -3.81 3.22
CA TYR A 28 5.18 -3.40 3.01
C TYR A 28 5.28 -1.91 2.73
N SER A 29 6.39 -1.32 3.14
CA SER A 29 6.72 0.06 2.79
C SER A 29 7.77 0.06 1.68
N PRO A 30 7.50 0.69 0.53
CA PRO A 30 8.50 0.78 -0.54
C PRO A 30 9.40 2.01 -0.44
N LEU A 31 9.35 2.76 0.66
CA LEU A 31 10.12 4.00 0.80
C LEU A 31 11.62 3.80 0.62
N GLU A 32 12.13 2.68 1.10
CA GLU A 32 13.56 2.37 1.03
C GLU A 32 13.94 1.62 -0.25
N LYS A 33 12.96 1.28 -1.09
CA LYS A 33 13.21 0.43 -2.25
C LYS A 33 14.16 1.06 -3.25
N LYS A 34 13.95 2.33 -3.54
CA LYS A 34 14.74 3.02 -4.56
C LYS A 34 16.19 3.23 -4.12
N GLU A 35 16.39 3.59 -2.86
CA GLU A 35 17.71 3.95 -2.36
C GLU A 35 18.49 2.77 -1.82
N ARG A 36 17.84 1.86 -1.12
CA ARG A 36 18.48 0.75 -0.44
C ARG A 36 18.21 -0.62 -1.06
N GLY A 37 17.27 -0.69 -2.00
CA GLY A 37 16.90 -1.95 -2.61
C GLY A 37 16.22 -2.92 -1.66
N VAL A 38 15.49 -2.40 -0.68
CA VAL A 38 14.77 -3.25 0.28
C VAL A 38 13.34 -2.75 0.47
N LEU A 39 12.44 -3.70 0.75
CA LEU A 39 11.12 -3.40 1.25
C LEU A 39 11.13 -3.55 2.76
N ILE A 40 10.38 -2.72 3.45
CA ILE A 40 10.25 -2.83 4.90
C ILE A 40 8.89 -3.43 5.22
N ARG A 41 8.88 -4.56 5.93
CA ARG A 41 7.61 -5.14 6.38
C ARG A 41 7.04 -4.26 7.49
N LEU A 42 5.82 -3.79 7.30
CA LEU A 42 5.23 -2.82 8.22
C LEU A 42 4.93 -3.39 9.61
N ALA A 43 4.67 -4.68 9.69
CA ALA A 43 4.31 -5.29 10.97
C ALA A 43 5.47 -5.30 11.97
N ASP A 44 6.69 -5.54 11.51
CA ASP A 44 7.86 -5.74 12.38
C ASP A 44 9.12 -5.02 11.90
N GLU A 45 9.00 -4.19 10.86
CA GLU A 45 10.10 -3.44 10.25
C GLU A 45 11.25 -4.33 9.74
N THR A 46 10.95 -5.59 9.41
CA THR A 46 11.93 -6.49 8.81
C THR A 46 12.25 -6.04 7.40
N GLU A 47 13.55 -6.02 7.04
CA GLU A 47 13.98 -5.67 5.70
C GLU A 47 13.92 -6.89 4.78
N ILE A 48 13.37 -6.70 3.59
CA ILE A 48 13.26 -7.74 2.58
C ILE A 48 14.01 -7.24 1.34
N SER A 49 15.06 -7.96 0.95
CA SER A 49 15.86 -7.59 -0.21
C SER A 49 15.06 -7.68 -1.50
N CYS A 50 15.11 -6.64 -2.31
CA CYS A 50 14.53 -6.68 -3.64
C CYS A 50 15.31 -7.68 -4.49
N GLY A 51 14.60 -8.62 -5.09
CA GLY A 51 15.22 -9.69 -5.86
C GLY A 51 15.33 -11.01 -5.14
N GLY A 52 15.03 -11.05 -3.83
CA GLY A 52 14.98 -12.30 -3.08
C GLY A 52 13.64 -13.01 -3.22
N THR A 53 13.58 -14.23 -2.67
CA THR A 53 12.35 -15.03 -2.73
C THR A 53 11.18 -14.35 -2.04
N ASP A 54 11.43 -13.74 -0.89
CA ASP A 54 10.38 -13.04 -0.14
C ASP A 54 9.87 -11.82 -0.91
N TYR A 55 10.76 -11.16 -1.65
CA TYR A 55 10.36 -10.05 -2.50
C TYR A 55 9.42 -10.51 -3.61
N ILE A 56 9.69 -11.65 -4.22
CA ILE A 56 8.84 -12.19 -5.29
C ILE A 56 7.42 -12.43 -4.77
N LYS A 57 7.30 -13.00 -3.58
CA LYS A 57 5.99 -13.21 -2.95
C LYS A 57 5.29 -11.90 -2.66
N ALA A 58 6.02 -10.92 -2.13
CA ALA A 58 5.48 -9.61 -1.82
C ALA A 58 5.02 -8.90 -3.09
N GLU A 59 5.82 -8.99 -4.16
CA GLU A 59 5.48 -8.37 -5.44
C GLU A 59 4.21 -8.99 -6.03
N LYS A 60 4.03 -10.29 -5.91
CA LYS A 60 2.83 -10.94 -6.40
C LYS A 60 1.59 -10.40 -5.68
N ALA A 61 1.65 -10.29 -4.36
CA ALA A 61 0.54 -9.75 -3.58
C ALA A 61 0.28 -8.29 -3.97
N GLN A 62 1.34 -7.49 -4.11
CA GLN A 62 1.21 -6.11 -4.53
C GLN A 62 0.53 -5.98 -5.88
N ARG A 63 0.92 -6.83 -6.83
CA ARG A 63 0.36 -6.78 -8.18
C ARG A 63 -1.14 -7.06 -8.18
N GLU A 64 -1.57 -8.04 -7.42
CA GLU A 64 -2.99 -8.39 -7.31
C GLU A 64 -3.80 -7.24 -6.70
N ILE A 65 -3.29 -6.66 -5.63
CA ILE A 65 -3.94 -5.52 -4.97
C ILE A 65 -3.96 -4.32 -5.90
N LYS A 66 -2.88 -4.08 -6.61
CA LYS A 66 -2.78 -2.97 -7.56
C LYS A 66 -3.85 -3.07 -8.65
N GLN A 67 -4.04 -4.24 -9.21
CA GLN A 67 -5.05 -4.45 -10.25
C GLN A 67 -6.46 -4.15 -9.73
N THR A 68 -6.76 -4.60 -8.52
CA THR A 68 -8.06 -4.33 -7.92
C THR A 68 -8.25 -2.85 -7.62
N LEU A 69 -7.21 -2.20 -7.09
CA LEU A 69 -7.28 -0.76 -6.82
C LEU A 69 -7.49 0.04 -8.10
N GLU A 70 -6.78 -0.32 -9.17
CA GLU A 70 -6.94 0.37 -10.45
C GLU A 70 -8.38 0.27 -10.94
N ARG A 71 -8.95 -0.92 -10.86
CA ARG A 71 -10.34 -1.13 -11.28
C ARG A 71 -11.31 -0.30 -10.43
N GLU A 72 -11.15 -0.35 -9.11
CA GLU A 72 -12.07 0.34 -8.21
C GLU A 72 -11.96 1.85 -8.31
N VAL A 73 -10.74 2.37 -8.44
CA VAL A 73 -10.54 3.81 -8.63
C VAL A 73 -11.09 4.26 -9.99
N ALA A 74 -10.92 3.45 -11.03
CA ALA A 74 -11.46 3.76 -12.35
C ALA A 74 -12.98 3.86 -12.30
N GLU A 75 -13.64 2.95 -11.60
CA GLU A 75 -15.09 2.99 -11.41
C GLU A 75 -15.51 4.23 -10.62
N PHE A 76 -14.78 4.53 -9.55
CA PHE A 76 -15.08 5.70 -8.73
C PHE A 76 -14.98 6.99 -9.55
N LYS A 77 -13.98 7.10 -10.41
CA LYS A 77 -13.79 8.28 -11.25
C LYS A 77 -14.57 8.23 -12.55
N ASN A 78 -15.23 7.13 -12.83
CA ASN A 78 -15.98 6.92 -14.07
C ASN A 78 -15.11 7.08 -15.31
N VAL A 79 -13.93 6.46 -15.28
CA VAL A 79 -12.99 6.46 -16.41
C VAL A 79 -12.62 5.02 -16.74
N LYS A 80 -12.11 4.80 -17.96
CA LYS A 80 -11.73 3.44 -18.39
C LYS A 80 -10.41 2.99 -17.81
N ASN A 81 -9.43 3.89 -17.76
CA ASN A 81 -8.08 3.58 -17.31
C ASN A 81 -7.57 4.65 -16.37
N ILE A 82 -6.68 4.24 -15.49
CA ILE A 82 -6.02 5.13 -14.52
C ILE A 82 -4.56 5.26 -14.94
N ASP A 83 -4.06 6.50 -14.94
CA ASP A 83 -2.65 6.76 -15.18
C ASP A 83 -1.85 6.24 -13.98
N SER A 84 -0.85 5.39 -14.23
CA SER A 84 -0.03 4.83 -13.16
C SER A 84 0.77 5.88 -12.40
N LYS A 85 0.94 7.07 -12.98
CA LYS A 85 1.66 8.16 -12.33
C LYS A 85 0.74 9.08 -11.53
N GLU A 86 -0.56 8.90 -11.65
CA GLU A 86 -1.51 9.74 -10.94
C GLU A 86 -1.50 9.43 -9.45
N ARG A 87 -1.62 10.49 -8.64
CA ARG A 87 -1.64 10.36 -7.19
C ARG A 87 -3.06 10.57 -6.71
N PHE A 88 -3.43 9.81 -5.69
CA PHE A 88 -4.78 9.84 -5.13
C PHE A 88 -4.71 10.08 -3.63
N ASP A 89 -5.74 10.71 -3.09
CA ASP A 89 -5.85 10.93 -1.67
C ASP A 89 -5.67 9.61 -0.91
N ARG A 90 -4.80 9.63 0.07
CA ARG A 90 -4.53 8.45 0.91
C ARG A 90 -5.81 7.85 1.49
N ASN A 91 -6.70 8.70 1.99
CA ASN A 91 -7.93 8.23 2.63
C ASN A 91 -8.87 7.57 1.64
N LEU A 92 -8.93 8.07 0.41
CA LEU A 92 -9.72 7.41 -0.63
C LEU A 92 -9.23 5.99 -0.88
N LEU A 93 -7.92 5.82 -1.02
CA LEU A 93 -7.34 4.51 -1.28
C LEU A 93 -7.51 3.58 -0.09
N ILE A 94 -7.38 4.08 1.13
CA ILE A 94 -7.62 3.29 2.34
C ILE A 94 -9.06 2.82 2.40
N ASP A 95 -10.02 3.70 2.11
CA ASP A 95 -11.43 3.32 2.12
C ASP A 95 -11.73 2.23 1.11
N ILE A 96 -11.19 2.34 -0.10
CA ILE A 96 -11.37 1.33 -1.13
C ILE A 96 -10.77 -0.01 -0.68
N ALA A 97 -9.59 0.03 -0.10
CA ALA A 97 -8.92 -1.19 0.37
C ALA A 97 -9.74 -1.88 1.46
N LEU A 98 -10.27 -1.11 2.41
CA LEU A 98 -11.06 -1.68 3.49
C LEU A 98 -12.38 -2.25 2.99
N GLU A 99 -13.03 -1.59 2.04
CA GLU A 99 -14.28 -2.08 1.47
C GLU A 99 -14.12 -3.38 0.69
N ASN A 100 -12.94 -3.58 0.10
CA ASN A 100 -12.69 -4.73 -0.77
C ASN A 100 -11.78 -5.77 -0.11
N ASP A 101 -11.51 -5.62 1.18
CA ASP A 101 -10.63 -6.54 1.93
C ASP A 101 -9.27 -6.72 1.25
N LEU A 102 -8.72 -5.65 0.70
CA LEU A 102 -7.45 -5.70 -0.01
C LEU A 102 -6.24 -5.68 0.90
N SER A 103 -6.40 -5.19 2.12
CA SER A 103 -5.27 -4.99 3.02
C SER A 103 -4.95 -6.26 3.79
N LEU A 104 -3.67 -6.63 3.83
CA LEU A 104 -3.17 -7.66 4.72
C LEU A 104 -2.96 -7.13 6.14
N ILE A 105 -3.06 -5.82 6.31
CA ILE A 105 -3.04 -5.18 7.62
C ILE A 105 -4.49 -5.11 8.09
N ALA A 106 -4.90 -6.06 8.92
CA ALA A 106 -6.30 -6.26 9.24
C ALA A 106 -6.93 -5.16 10.12
N ASN A 107 -6.12 -4.38 10.82
CA ASN A 107 -6.63 -3.40 11.78
C ASN A 107 -6.68 -2.01 11.14
N PRO A 108 -7.88 -1.42 10.96
CA PRO A 108 -8.00 -0.08 10.38
C PRO A 108 -7.19 0.99 11.11
N SER A 109 -7.02 0.88 12.43
CA SER A 109 -6.23 1.86 13.17
C SER A 109 -4.77 1.81 12.78
N PHE A 110 -4.29 0.66 12.31
CA PHE A 110 -2.93 0.51 11.81
C PHE A 110 -2.70 1.36 10.56
N LEU A 111 -3.76 1.59 9.79
CA LEU A 111 -3.70 2.45 8.60
C LEU A 111 -4.01 3.91 8.91
N GLY A 112 -4.03 4.28 10.19
CA GLY A 112 -4.29 5.65 10.60
C GLY A 112 -5.76 6.06 10.54
N ARG A 113 -6.68 5.07 10.41
CA ARG A 113 -8.12 5.32 10.40
C ARG A 113 -8.73 4.77 11.67
N THR A 114 -9.64 5.53 12.24
CA THR A 114 -10.44 5.04 13.37
C THR A 114 -11.74 4.47 12.82
N SER A 115 -12.12 3.29 13.30
CA SER A 115 -13.43 2.77 12.95
C SER A 115 -14.48 3.57 13.72
N SER A 116 -15.37 4.10 13.02
CA SER A 116 -16.46 4.86 13.62
C SER A 116 -17.69 4.00 13.68
#